data_6a6181b455eba9f0e1c15f775e036e3c
#
_entry.id   6a6181b455eba9f0e1c15f775e036e3c
#
_cell.length_a   1.000
_cell.length_b   1.000
_cell.length_c   1.000
_cell.angle_alpha   90.00
_cell.angle_beta   90.00
_cell.angle_gamma   90.00
#
_symmetry.space_group_name_H-M   'P 1'
#
loop_
_entity.id
_entity.type
_entity.pdbx_description
1 polymer ?
#
loop_
_entity_poly.entity_id
_entity_poly.type
_entity_poly.pdbx_seq_one_letter_code
_entity_poly.pdbx_strand_id
1 'polypeptide(L)'
;MHTLIFDIGKTNKKVFLFDSHYKIIYEETHCISEIKDEDGDPCDDLDALIEWTTSTAKKILLLKEFRITAINFSSFGASFVHINELGKPILPLYSYLKPLSPSLKTTFFSDYGGEKKVSRETASPVLDSLNSGLQLYRLKYEKLLTTKPGYSLHLPQFLSYLVTKKVYSEITSIGCHTMLWNFEKHDYHEWVIKEGLAKRLAPIYPSSQLLDADRHWGHLKAGVGLHDSSSAIIPYLSSFRDPFVLISTGTWSISLNPFNSAPLTSWELEKDCLSFLSYKKKQVKASRFFA
;
A
#
# COMPACT_ATOMS: atom_id res chain seq x y z
N MET A 1 -14.10 -22.99 -8.75
CA MET A 1 -12.78 -22.41 -8.42
C MET A 1 -13.01 -21.28 -7.43
N HIS A 2 -12.13 -21.12 -6.45
CA HIS A 2 -12.30 -20.13 -5.40
C HIS A 2 -11.07 -19.25 -5.30
N THR A 3 -11.28 -18.00 -4.87
CA THR A 3 -10.23 -17.00 -4.68
C THR A 3 -10.21 -16.54 -3.24
N LEU A 4 -9.06 -16.62 -2.60
CA LEU A 4 -8.83 -16.18 -1.23
C LEU A 4 -8.33 -14.74 -1.25
N ILE A 5 -8.98 -13.84 -0.52
CA ILE A 5 -8.62 -12.43 -0.43
C ILE A 5 -8.39 -12.07 1.03
N PHE A 6 -7.22 -11.51 1.32
CA PHE A 6 -6.94 -10.85 2.59
C PHE A 6 -7.13 -9.35 2.44
N ASP A 7 -7.94 -8.78 3.31
CA ASP A 7 -8.14 -7.33 3.44
C ASP A 7 -7.60 -6.87 4.79
N ILE A 8 -6.44 -6.25 4.76
CA ILE A 8 -5.68 -5.85 5.95
C ILE A 8 -5.93 -4.37 6.20
N GLY A 9 -6.98 -4.07 6.94
CA GLY A 9 -7.24 -2.74 7.45
C GLY A 9 -6.38 -2.41 8.68
N LYS A 10 -6.30 -1.13 9.06
CA LYS A 10 -5.53 -0.72 10.25
C LYS A 10 -6.09 -1.35 11.53
N THR A 11 -7.40 -1.38 11.69
CA THR A 11 -8.07 -1.95 12.87
C THR A 11 -8.37 -3.44 12.69
N ASN A 12 -9.08 -3.79 11.62
CA ASN A 12 -9.53 -5.15 11.37
C ASN A 12 -8.71 -5.80 10.26
N LYS A 13 -8.35 -7.06 10.44
CA LYS A 13 -7.75 -7.94 9.45
C LYS A 13 -8.81 -8.94 9.04
N LYS A 14 -9.18 -8.95 7.77
CA LYS A 14 -10.25 -9.82 7.24
C LYS A 14 -9.70 -10.77 6.19
N VAL A 15 -10.32 -11.94 6.13
CA VAL A 15 -10.10 -12.89 5.04
C VAL A 15 -11.44 -13.32 4.48
N PHE A 16 -11.52 -13.33 3.16
CA PHE A 16 -12.70 -13.73 2.42
C PHE A 16 -12.36 -14.83 1.42
N LEU A 17 -13.25 -15.80 1.27
CA LEU A 17 -13.20 -16.75 0.18
C LEU A 17 -14.37 -16.46 -0.76
N PHE A 18 -14.05 -16.22 -2.03
CA PHE A 18 -15.02 -15.96 -3.08
C PHE A 18 -15.16 -17.19 -3.98
N ASP A 19 -16.40 -17.48 -4.39
CA ASP A 19 -16.67 -18.44 -5.45
C ASP A 19 -16.46 -17.81 -6.86
N SER A 20 -16.73 -18.59 -7.91
CA SER A 20 -16.62 -18.15 -9.31
C SER A 20 -17.64 -17.07 -9.71
N HIS A 21 -18.64 -16.78 -8.89
CA HIS A 21 -19.64 -15.74 -9.09
C HIS A 21 -19.39 -14.53 -8.18
N TYR A 22 -18.19 -14.47 -7.56
CA TYR A 22 -17.81 -13.41 -6.62
C TYR A 22 -18.68 -13.34 -5.34
N LYS A 23 -19.36 -14.44 -5.00
CA LYS A 23 -20.08 -14.54 -3.74
C LYS A 23 -19.12 -14.94 -2.62
N ILE A 24 -19.22 -14.26 -1.47
CA ILE A 24 -18.49 -14.62 -0.26
C ILE A 24 -19.09 -15.93 0.28
N ILE A 25 -18.26 -16.97 0.41
CA ILE A 25 -18.63 -18.29 0.92
C ILE A 25 -17.91 -18.63 2.23
N TYR A 26 -16.91 -17.84 2.61
CA TYR A 26 -16.23 -17.89 3.90
C TYR A 26 -15.73 -16.50 4.24
N GLU A 27 -15.83 -16.14 5.51
CA GLU A 27 -15.33 -14.88 6.06
C GLU A 27 -14.83 -15.10 7.48
N GLU A 28 -13.69 -14.47 7.82
CA GLU A 28 -13.15 -14.43 9.18
C GLU A 28 -12.55 -13.05 9.42
N THR A 29 -12.75 -12.50 10.61
CA THR A 29 -12.20 -11.21 11.04
C THR A 29 -11.31 -11.42 12.26
N HIS A 30 -10.17 -10.75 12.28
CA HIS A 30 -9.19 -10.81 13.35
C HIS A 30 -8.69 -9.41 13.71
N CYS A 31 -8.32 -9.20 14.96
CA CYS A 31 -7.68 -7.98 15.44
C CYS A 31 -6.29 -8.33 15.97
N ILE A 32 -5.31 -7.50 15.64
CA ILE A 32 -3.95 -7.59 16.15
C ILE A 32 -3.67 -6.32 16.92
N SER A 33 -3.22 -6.45 18.15
CA SER A 33 -2.86 -5.31 18.99
C SER A 33 -1.58 -4.66 18.48
N GLU A 34 -1.52 -3.33 18.60
CA GLU A 34 -0.28 -2.61 18.35
C GLU A 34 0.76 -2.94 19.41
N ILE A 35 2.02 -2.89 19.01
CA ILE A 35 3.19 -2.94 19.87
C ILE A 35 3.90 -1.59 19.86
N LYS A 36 5.05 -1.48 20.51
CA LYS A 36 5.88 -0.26 20.49
C LYS A 36 7.12 -0.49 19.63
N ASP A 37 7.49 0.52 18.85
CA ASP A 37 8.76 0.57 18.17
C ASP A 37 9.92 1.00 19.11
N GLU A 38 11.12 1.18 18.57
CA GLU A 38 12.33 1.54 19.32
C GLU A 38 12.26 2.90 20.01
N ASP A 39 11.41 3.81 19.53
CA ASP A 39 11.19 5.14 20.13
C ASP A 39 10.03 5.13 21.14
N GLY A 40 9.32 3.99 21.26
CA GLY A 40 8.17 3.84 22.13
C GLY A 40 6.84 4.27 21.48
N ASP A 41 6.84 4.61 20.19
CA ASP A 41 5.64 4.93 19.44
C ASP A 41 4.85 3.65 19.08
N PRO A 42 3.52 3.73 19.00
CA PRO A 42 2.71 2.60 18.52
C PRO A 42 3.11 2.18 17.10
N CYS A 43 3.24 0.88 16.86
CA CYS A 43 3.43 0.31 15.53
C CYS A 43 2.65 -1.00 15.37
N ASP A 44 2.47 -1.44 14.13
CA ASP A 44 1.79 -2.70 13.86
C ASP A 44 2.69 -3.89 14.23
N ASP A 45 2.13 -4.91 14.90
CA ASP A 45 2.85 -6.17 15.17
C ASP A 45 2.99 -6.96 13.87
N LEU A 46 4.14 -6.80 13.23
CA LEU A 46 4.43 -7.44 11.95
C LEU A 46 4.53 -8.96 12.08
N ASP A 47 5.10 -9.46 13.17
CA ASP A 47 5.27 -10.90 13.37
C ASP A 47 3.92 -11.58 13.58
N ALA A 48 3.06 -11.00 14.40
CA ALA A 48 1.69 -11.48 14.57
C ALA A 48 0.89 -11.41 13.25
N LEU A 49 1.09 -10.36 12.44
CA LEU A 49 0.44 -10.24 11.14
C LEU A 49 0.91 -11.32 10.14
N ILE A 50 2.20 -11.60 10.10
CA ILE A 50 2.78 -12.67 9.27
C ILE A 50 2.22 -14.04 9.70
N GLU A 51 2.22 -14.31 10.99
CA GLU A 51 1.74 -15.57 11.53
C GLU A 51 0.25 -15.77 11.24
N TRP A 52 -0.57 -14.77 11.55
CA TRP A 52 -2.01 -14.84 11.27
C TRP A 52 -2.30 -15.04 9.78
N THR A 53 -1.67 -14.26 8.91
CA THR A 53 -1.90 -14.34 7.47
C THR A 53 -1.52 -15.72 6.93
N THR A 54 -0.34 -16.24 7.32
CA THR A 54 0.16 -17.49 6.79
C THR A 54 -0.56 -18.71 7.38
N SER A 55 -0.86 -18.70 8.67
CA SER A 55 -1.59 -19.81 9.33
C SER A 55 -3.04 -19.88 8.86
N THR A 56 -3.72 -18.74 8.75
CA THR A 56 -5.11 -18.65 8.26
C THR A 56 -5.20 -19.09 6.79
N ALA A 57 -4.29 -18.64 5.92
CA ALA A 57 -4.27 -19.10 4.53
C ALA A 57 -4.08 -20.62 4.46
N LYS A 58 -3.12 -21.18 5.19
CA LYS A 58 -2.90 -22.65 5.24
C LYS A 58 -4.12 -23.40 5.77
N LYS A 59 -4.74 -22.90 6.84
CA LYS A 59 -5.97 -23.48 7.42
C LYS A 59 -7.07 -23.58 6.37
N ILE A 60 -7.32 -22.49 5.63
CA ILE A 60 -8.39 -22.43 4.63
C ILE A 60 -8.04 -23.30 3.41
N LEU A 61 -6.78 -23.35 2.98
CA LEU A 61 -6.32 -24.23 1.89
C LEU A 61 -6.50 -25.73 2.18
N LEU A 62 -6.56 -26.12 3.44
CA LEU A 62 -6.79 -27.51 3.85
C LEU A 62 -8.26 -27.91 3.88
N LEU A 63 -9.19 -26.97 3.73
CA LEU A 63 -10.64 -27.25 3.66
C LEU A 63 -10.97 -27.94 2.34
N LYS A 64 -11.32 -29.23 2.40
CA LYS A 64 -11.52 -30.09 1.21
C LYS A 64 -12.71 -29.72 0.37
N GLU A 65 -13.68 -29.02 0.94
CA GLU A 65 -14.88 -28.53 0.24
C GLU A 65 -14.56 -27.40 -0.75
N PHE A 66 -13.40 -26.75 -0.64
CA PHE A 66 -13.02 -25.61 -1.49
C PHE A 66 -11.85 -25.95 -2.41
N ARG A 67 -12.00 -25.62 -3.70
CA ARG A 67 -10.90 -25.67 -4.66
C ARG A 67 -10.33 -24.27 -4.84
N ILE A 68 -9.41 -23.88 -3.97
CA ILE A 68 -8.77 -22.56 -3.99
C ILE A 68 -7.63 -22.58 -5.01
N THR A 69 -7.67 -21.63 -5.96
CA THR A 69 -6.70 -21.55 -7.06
C THR A 69 -5.92 -20.24 -7.08
N ALA A 70 -6.41 -19.22 -6.36
CA ALA A 70 -5.75 -17.93 -6.30
C ALA A 70 -5.87 -17.30 -4.90
N ILE A 71 -4.87 -16.49 -4.55
CA ILE A 71 -4.84 -15.63 -3.37
C ILE A 71 -4.42 -14.21 -3.76
N ASN A 72 -5.00 -13.20 -3.14
CA ASN A 72 -4.53 -11.83 -3.28
C ASN A 72 -4.71 -11.06 -1.97
N PHE A 73 -4.13 -9.85 -1.93
CA PHE A 73 -4.04 -9.02 -0.74
C PHE A 73 -4.48 -7.59 -1.05
N SER A 74 -5.30 -7.03 -0.19
CA SER A 74 -5.61 -5.61 -0.10
C SER A 74 -5.13 -5.12 1.25
N SER A 75 -4.49 -3.97 1.33
CA SER A 75 -4.14 -3.41 2.62
C SER A 75 -4.11 -1.89 2.62
N PHE A 76 -4.17 -1.34 3.84
CA PHE A 76 -3.95 0.09 4.02
C PHE A 76 -2.62 0.53 3.38
N GLY A 77 -2.59 1.75 2.88
CA GLY A 77 -1.42 2.36 2.25
C GLY A 77 -0.42 2.91 3.28
N ALA A 78 0.57 3.62 2.76
CA ALA A 78 1.50 4.44 3.54
C ALA A 78 2.43 3.69 4.51
N SER A 79 2.58 2.37 4.41
CA SER A 79 3.48 1.61 5.26
C SER A 79 4.36 0.66 4.48
N PHE A 80 5.63 0.65 4.84
CA PHE A 80 6.65 -0.23 4.26
C PHE A 80 7.04 -1.34 5.22
N VAL A 81 7.26 -2.51 4.67
CA VAL A 81 8.06 -3.57 5.30
C VAL A 81 9.44 -3.60 4.64
N HIS A 82 10.46 -3.41 5.45
CA HIS A 82 11.85 -3.40 5.00
C HIS A 82 12.45 -4.78 5.17
N ILE A 83 12.91 -5.38 4.07
CA ILE A 83 13.49 -6.73 4.08
C ILE A 83 14.96 -6.70 3.65
N ASN A 84 15.75 -7.62 4.18
CA ASN A 84 17.12 -7.86 3.73
C ASN A 84 17.15 -8.78 2.48
N GLU A 85 18.34 -9.10 1.99
CA GLU A 85 18.54 -10.01 0.84
C GLU A 85 17.95 -11.42 1.05
N LEU A 86 17.86 -11.87 2.30
CA LEU A 86 17.24 -13.14 2.65
C LEU A 86 15.71 -13.05 2.77
N GLY A 87 15.14 -11.87 2.52
CA GLY A 87 13.71 -11.62 2.60
C GLY A 87 13.16 -11.55 4.03
N LYS A 88 14.02 -11.37 5.02
CA LYS A 88 13.60 -11.22 6.44
C LYS A 88 13.36 -9.74 6.75
N PRO A 89 12.26 -9.41 7.43
CA PRO A 89 12.05 -8.07 7.96
C PRO A 89 13.21 -7.63 8.86
N ILE A 90 13.59 -6.36 8.75
CA ILE A 90 14.74 -5.79 9.49
C ILE A 90 14.39 -4.55 10.32
N LEU A 91 13.18 -4.04 10.19
CA LEU A 91 12.65 -2.91 10.93
C LEU A 91 11.19 -3.17 11.28
N PRO A 92 10.63 -2.48 12.31
CA PRO A 92 9.22 -2.51 12.62
C PRO A 92 8.34 -2.12 11.44
N LEU A 93 7.08 -2.54 11.45
CA LEU A 93 6.05 -1.99 10.57
C LEU A 93 5.56 -0.68 11.20
N TYR A 94 6.28 0.40 10.91
CA TYR A 94 6.01 1.71 11.50
C TYR A 94 4.60 2.20 11.21
N SER A 95 3.99 2.79 12.23
CA SER A 95 2.70 3.46 12.05
C SER A 95 2.84 4.63 11.09
N TYR A 96 1.89 4.76 10.18
CA TYR A 96 1.77 5.95 9.34
C TYR A 96 1.35 7.21 10.14
N LEU A 97 1.03 7.06 11.43
CA LEU A 97 0.78 8.17 12.35
C LEU A 97 2.03 8.60 13.13
N LYS A 98 3.17 7.89 12.99
CA LYS A 98 4.41 8.27 13.67
C LYS A 98 4.83 9.69 13.23
N PRO A 99 5.11 10.59 14.19
CA PRO A 99 5.49 11.96 13.86
C PRO A 99 6.77 12.02 13.03
N LEU A 100 6.82 12.92 12.06
CA LEU A 100 8.05 13.27 11.35
C LEU A 100 8.71 14.47 12.02
N SER A 101 10.03 14.39 12.27
CA SER A 101 10.78 15.51 12.84
C SER A 101 10.58 16.79 12.02
N PRO A 102 10.21 17.93 12.67
CA PRO A 102 10.05 19.20 11.96
C PRO A 102 11.29 19.65 11.20
N SER A 103 12.49 19.43 11.77
CA SER A 103 13.76 19.76 11.11
C SER A 103 13.98 18.94 9.86
N LEU A 104 13.71 17.64 9.92
CA LEU A 104 13.84 16.74 8.76
C LEU A 104 12.84 17.12 7.65
N LYS A 105 11.61 17.45 8.02
CA LYS A 105 10.59 17.94 7.09
C LYS A 105 11.03 19.25 6.40
N THR A 106 11.52 20.20 7.17
CA THR A 106 12.03 21.48 6.64
C THR A 106 13.18 21.25 5.67
N THR A 107 14.16 20.41 6.03
CA THR A 107 15.30 20.07 5.16
C THR A 107 14.80 19.44 3.85
N PHE A 108 13.93 18.42 3.94
CA PHE A 108 13.39 17.76 2.76
C PHE A 108 12.75 18.76 1.77
N PHE A 109 11.83 19.58 2.24
CA PHE A 109 11.16 20.52 1.33
C PHE A 109 12.09 21.63 0.82
N SER A 110 13.04 22.11 1.63
CA SER A 110 14.05 23.06 1.16
C SER A 110 14.89 22.50 0.01
N ASP A 111 15.31 21.25 0.11
CA ASP A 111 16.19 20.61 -0.87
C ASP A 111 15.48 20.28 -2.19
N TYR A 112 14.14 20.13 -2.17
CA TYR A 112 13.36 19.69 -3.32
C TYR A 112 12.41 20.74 -3.90
N GLY A 113 12.62 22.01 -3.57
CA GLY A 113 11.93 23.14 -4.21
C GLY A 113 10.65 23.59 -3.51
N GLY A 114 10.50 23.22 -2.26
CA GLY A 114 9.41 23.67 -1.40
C GLY A 114 8.19 22.74 -1.39
N GLU A 115 7.44 22.84 -0.31
CA GLU A 115 6.26 22.03 -0.05
C GLU A 115 5.23 22.08 -1.19
N LYS A 116 4.90 23.29 -1.66
CA LYS A 116 3.89 23.48 -2.73
C LYS A 116 4.27 22.78 -4.04
N LYS A 117 5.56 22.80 -4.39
CA LYS A 117 6.05 22.13 -5.61
C LYS A 117 5.94 20.62 -5.47
N VAL A 118 6.52 20.07 -4.39
CA VAL A 118 6.53 18.61 -4.16
C VAL A 118 5.09 18.07 -4.06
N SER A 119 4.23 18.74 -3.28
CA SER A 119 2.83 18.32 -3.13
C SER A 119 2.07 18.31 -4.45
N ARG A 120 2.30 19.31 -5.32
CA ARG A 120 1.66 19.35 -6.64
C ARG A 120 2.18 18.25 -7.56
N GLU A 121 3.50 18.06 -7.63
CA GLU A 121 4.12 17.07 -8.50
C GLU A 121 3.77 15.63 -8.07
N THR A 122 3.60 15.42 -6.76
CA THR A 122 3.24 14.11 -6.21
C THR A 122 1.74 13.94 -5.96
N ALA A 123 0.94 14.96 -6.29
CA ALA A 123 -0.50 14.99 -6.10
C ALA A 123 -0.95 14.58 -4.68
N SER A 124 -0.19 15.01 -3.68
CA SER A 124 -0.45 14.69 -2.28
C SER A 124 -0.15 15.88 -1.37
N PRO A 125 -1.05 16.23 -0.44
CA PRO A 125 -0.71 17.16 0.63
C PRO A 125 0.36 16.58 1.56
N VAL A 126 1.00 17.43 2.36
CA VAL A 126 1.95 16.99 3.38
C VAL A 126 1.22 16.34 4.54
N LEU A 127 1.47 15.06 4.77
CA LEU A 127 0.78 14.20 5.73
C LEU A 127 1.78 13.48 6.66
N ASP A 128 2.98 14.01 6.83
CA ASP A 128 4.06 13.43 7.60
C ASP A 128 4.31 11.94 7.25
N SER A 129 4.28 11.03 8.20
CA SER A 129 4.52 9.60 7.94
C SER A 129 3.41 8.92 7.14
N LEU A 130 2.23 9.53 6.99
CA LEU A 130 1.20 9.03 6.08
C LEU A 130 1.66 9.15 4.60
N ASN A 131 2.64 10.02 4.32
CA ASN A 131 3.40 9.97 3.07
C ASN A 131 4.54 8.94 3.24
N SER A 132 4.36 7.70 2.79
CA SER A 132 5.35 6.63 3.01
C SER A 132 6.74 6.95 2.45
N GLY A 133 6.83 7.79 1.44
CA GLY A 133 8.11 8.31 0.94
C GLY A 133 8.87 9.10 2.01
N LEU A 134 8.19 9.89 2.84
CA LEU A 134 8.81 10.61 3.93
C LEU A 134 9.27 9.67 5.07
N GLN A 135 8.56 8.55 5.30
CA GLN A 135 9.10 7.50 6.18
C GLN A 135 10.42 6.94 5.65
N LEU A 136 10.46 6.64 4.35
CA LEU A 136 11.67 6.11 3.72
C LEU A 136 12.84 7.11 3.78
N TYR A 137 12.55 8.41 3.59
CA TYR A 137 13.50 9.49 3.75
C TYR A 137 14.02 9.57 5.19
N ARG A 138 13.13 9.56 6.21
CA ARG A 138 13.48 9.53 7.63
C ARG A 138 14.43 8.39 7.95
N LEU A 139 14.07 7.17 7.61
CA LEU A 139 14.87 5.98 7.91
C LEU A 139 16.28 6.02 7.31
N LYS A 140 16.44 6.66 6.14
CA LYS A 140 17.77 6.89 5.56
C LYS A 140 18.58 7.87 6.41
N TYR A 141 17.99 9.01 6.79
CA TYR A 141 18.69 10.05 7.54
C TYR A 141 19.01 9.63 8.98
N GLU A 142 18.14 8.84 9.59
CA GLU A 142 18.38 8.21 10.90
C GLU A 142 19.33 6.99 10.82
N LYS A 143 19.83 6.65 9.61
CA LYS A 143 20.75 5.53 9.35
C LYS A 143 20.18 4.17 9.75
N LEU A 144 18.86 4.04 9.83
CA LEU A 144 18.18 2.78 10.12
C LEU A 144 18.11 1.87 8.89
N LEU A 145 18.08 2.45 7.69
CA LEU A 145 18.25 1.67 6.45
C LEU A 145 19.72 1.33 6.29
N THR A 146 20.04 0.06 6.48
CA THR A 146 21.41 -0.45 6.34
C THR A 146 21.95 -0.21 4.93
N THR A 147 23.28 -0.11 4.80
CA THR A 147 23.96 -0.09 3.48
C THR A 147 23.85 -1.43 2.75
N LYS A 148 23.45 -2.50 3.44
CA LYS A 148 23.28 -3.82 2.85
C LYS A 148 22.10 -3.82 1.87
N PRO A 149 22.20 -4.58 0.77
CA PRO A 149 21.10 -4.75 -0.17
C PRO A 149 19.83 -5.26 0.53
N GLY A 150 18.69 -4.88 -0.04
CA GLY A 150 17.37 -5.25 0.46
C GLY A 150 16.30 -4.36 -0.15
N TYR A 151 15.06 -4.65 0.13
CA TYR A 151 13.92 -3.94 -0.45
C TYR A 151 13.02 -3.34 0.61
N SER A 152 12.36 -2.26 0.24
CA SER A 152 11.26 -1.64 0.98
C SER A 152 9.98 -1.92 0.18
N LEU A 153 9.17 -2.86 0.66
CA LEU A 153 7.93 -3.27 0.01
C LEU A 153 6.76 -2.63 0.74
N HIS A 154 5.84 -2.02 0.01
CA HIS A 154 4.57 -1.64 0.65
C HIS A 154 3.86 -2.89 1.18
N LEU A 155 3.07 -2.73 2.22
CA LEU A 155 2.47 -3.84 2.95
C LEU A 155 1.75 -4.85 2.06
N PRO A 156 0.90 -4.47 1.06
CA PRO A 156 0.24 -5.48 0.21
C PRO A 156 1.23 -6.29 -0.61
N GLN A 157 2.33 -5.69 -1.08
CA GLN A 157 3.37 -6.38 -1.83
C GLN A 157 4.20 -7.30 -0.94
N PHE A 158 4.43 -6.90 0.32
CA PHE A 158 5.07 -7.78 1.29
C PHE A 158 4.20 -9.00 1.62
N LEU A 159 2.90 -8.82 1.81
CA LEU A 159 1.98 -9.94 2.03
C LEU A 159 1.98 -10.91 0.86
N SER A 160 1.98 -10.40 -0.37
CA SER A 160 2.12 -11.23 -1.55
C SER A 160 3.52 -11.90 -1.65
N TYR A 161 4.59 -11.21 -1.19
CA TYR A 161 5.92 -11.79 -1.06
C TYR A 161 5.94 -13.00 -0.12
N LEU A 162 5.15 -13.02 0.95
CA LEU A 162 5.08 -14.19 1.85
C LEU A 162 4.70 -15.46 1.10
N VAL A 163 3.89 -15.32 0.05
CA VAL A 163 3.40 -16.44 -0.77
C VAL A 163 4.30 -16.71 -1.98
N THR A 164 4.77 -15.66 -2.66
CA THR A 164 5.48 -15.79 -3.95
C THR A 164 7.00 -15.87 -3.83
N LYS A 165 7.56 -15.37 -2.73
CA LYS A 165 9.00 -15.11 -2.53
C LYS A 165 9.62 -14.21 -3.62
N LYS A 166 8.81 -13.46 -4.37
CA LYS A 166 9.26 -12.52 -5.39
C LYS A 166 9.05 -11.09 -4.93
N VAL A 167 10.06 -10.25 -5.15
CA VAL A 167 10.02 -8.83 -4.78
C VAL A 167 9.54 -7.98 -5.95
N TYR A 168 8.56 -7.14 -5.71
CA TYR A 168 8.01 -6.17 -6.66
C TYR A 168 7.30 -5.03 -5.93
N SER A 169 7.12 -3.94 -6.64
CA SER A 169 6.23 -2.85 -6.30
C SER A 169 4.98 -2.89 -7.18
N GLU A 170 3.94 -2.18 -6.80
CA GLU A 170 2.70 -2.10 -7.57
C GLU A 170 2.18 -0.66 -7.57
N ILE A 171 1.60 -0.24 -8.70
CA ILE A 171 1.35 1.16 -8.97
C ILE A 171 0.29 1.79 -8.05
N THR A 172 -0.70 1.04 -7.56
CA THR A 172 -1.70 1.59 -6.65
C THR A 172 -1.10 1.90 -5.28
N SER A 173 -0.10 1.14 -4.85
CA SER A 173 0.65 1.38 -3.62
C SER A 173 1.67 2.51 -3.77
N ILE A 174 2.37 2.60 -4.92
CA ILE A 174 3.31 3.68 -5.19
C ILE A 174 2.57 5.00 -5.45
N GLY A 175 1.50 4.96 -6.21
CA GLY A 175 0.75 6.12 -6.70
C GLY A 175 -0.43 6.52 -5.82
N CYS A 176 -0.43 6.18 -4.52
CA CYS A 176 -1.32 6.81 -3.56
C CYS A 176 -0.66 8.05 -2.93
N HIS A 177 -1.02 8.42 -1.72
CA HIS A 177 -0.49 9.59 -0.99
C HIS A 177 0.97 9.41 -0.49
N THR A 178 1.85 8.82 -1.29
CA THR A 178 3.20 8.42 -0.84
C THR A 178 4.27 9.48 -0.96
N MET A 179 4.06 10.49 -1.80
CA MET A 179 5.09 11.44 -2.27
C MET A 179 6.26 10.78 -3.04
N LEU A 180 6.12 9.51 -3.45
CA LEU A 180 7.14 8.81 -4.24
C LEU A 180 7.00 9.03 -5.74
N TRP A 181 5.77 9.25 -6.22
CA TRP A 181 5.43 9.28 -7.64
C TRP A 181 5.23 10.70 -8.16
N ASN A 182 5.83 11.02 -9.30
CA ASN A 182 5.57 12.26 -10.00
C ASN A 182 4.43 12.03 -11.02
N PHE A 183 3.29 12.67 -10.79
CA PHE A 183 2.09 12.48 -11.60
C PHE A 183 2.18 13.15 -12.97
N GLU A 184 3.05 14.15 -13.14
CA GLU A 184 3.29 14.81 -14.42
C GLU A 184 4.26 14.00 -15.31
N LYS A 185 5.32 13.45 -14.69
CA LYS A 185 6.38 12.68 -15.39
C LYS A 185 6.05 11.20 -15.53
N HIS A 186 5.05 10.70 -14.81
CA HIS A 186 4.69 9.28 -14.74
C HIS A 186 5.86 8.36 -14.36
N ASP A 187 6.66 8.82 -13.39
CA ASP A 187 7.82 8.10 -12.86
C ASP A 187 8.02 8.44 -11.38
N TYR A 188 8.98 7.79 -10.72
CA TYR A 188 9.39 8.18 -9.39
C TYR A 188 9.83 9.64 -9.36
N HIS A 189 9.44 10.34 -8.30
CA HIS A 189 9.84 11.73 -8.11
C HIS A 189 11.38 11.84 -8.03
N GLU A 190 11.95 12.94 -8.54
CA GLU A 190 13.40 13.13 -8.65
C GLU A 190 14.13 13.01 -7.30
N TRP A 191 13.47 13.36 -6.19
CA TRP A 191 14.07 13.23 -4.87
C TRP A 191 14.38 11.77 -4.53
N VAL A 192 13.55 10.83 -4.94
CA VAL A 192 13.75 9.37 -4.71
C VAL A 192 15.04 8.91 -5.38
N ILE A 193 15.30 9.43 -6.59
CA ILE A 193 16.50 9.11 -7.37
C ILE A 193 17.73 9.78 -6.75
N LYS A 194 17.66 11.09 -6.45
CA LYS A 194 18.77 11.86 -5.83
C LYS A 194 19.19 11.28 -4.49
N GLU A 195 18.23 10.84 -3.68
CA GLU A 195 18.49 10.17 -2.40
C GLU A 195 19.03 8.75 -2.54
N GLY A 196 19.07 8.19 -3.75
CA GLY A 196 19.48 6.82 -4.01
C GLY A 196 18.53 5.77 -3.44
N LEU A 197 17.28 6.18 -3.15
CA LEU A 197 16.26 5.30 -2.55
C LEU A 197 15.55 4.44 -3.58
N ALA A 198 15.59 4.82 -4.87
CA ALA A 198 15.00 4.05 -5.96
C ALA A 198 15.47 2.58 -5.99
N LYS A 199 16.72 2.32 -5.62
CA LYS A 199 17.27 0.95 -5.55
C LYS A 199 16.67 0.08 -4.43
N ARG A 200 16.00 0.71 -3.47
CA ARG A 200 15.24 0.02 -2.41
C ARG A 200 13.83 -0.34 -2.84
N LEU A 201 13.33 0.32 -3.87
CA LEU A 201 12.00 0.07 -4.43
C LEU A 201 12.14 -1.01 -5.50
N ALA A 202 11.39 -2.08 -5.35
CA ALA A 202 11.41 -3.19 -6.31
C ALA A 202 10.74 -2.78 -7.64
N PRO A 203 10.99 -3.49 -8.75
CA PRO A 203 10.36 -3.22 -10.04
C PRO A 203 8.82 -3.20 -9.95
N ILE A 204 8.19 -2.26 -10.65
CA ILE A 204 6.73 -2.13 -10.67
C ILE A 204 6.13 -3.20 -11.59
N TYR A 205 5.30 -4.07 -11.02
CA TYR A 205 4.55 -5.09 -11.76
C TYR A 205 3.13 -4.60 -12.08
N PRO A 206 2.52 -5.09 -13.17
CA PRO A 206 1.11 -4.80 -13.47
C PRO A 206 0.19 -5.28 -12.35
N SER A 207 -0.82 -4.48 -11.98
CA SER A 207 -1.80 -4.82 -10.94
C SER A 207 -2.57 -6.12 -11.23
N SER A 208 -2.71 -6.47 -12.51
CA SER A 208 -3.37 -7.70 -12.97
C SER A 208 -2.44 -8.92 -13.01
N GLN A 209 -1.17 -8.77 -12.63
CA GLN A 209 -0.21 -9.86 -12.68
C GLN A 209 -0.55 -10.95 -11.68
N LEU A 210 -0.62 -12.19 -12.17
CA LEU A 210 -0.66 -13.39 -11.34
C LEU A 210 0.68 -14.10 -11.40
N LEU A 211 1.20 -14.48 -10.25
CA LEU A 211 2.47 -15.15 -10.08
C LEU A 211 2.27 -16.54 -9.50
N ASP A 212 3.15 -17.46 -9.85
CA ASP A 212 3.17 -18.74 -9.15
C ASP A 212 3.61 -18.51 -7.71
N ALA A 213 2.87 -19.11 -6.79
CA ALA A 213 3.27 -19.18 -5.39
C ALA A 213 4.54 -20.02 -5.25
N ASP A 214 5.29 -19.81 -4.17
CA ASP A 214 6.39 -20.68 -3.81
C ASP A 214 5.89 -22.13 -3.60
N ARG A 215 6.76 -23.09 -3.85
CA ARG A 215 6.45 -24.53 -3.79
C ARG A 215 5.73 -24.99 -2.53
N HIS A 216 5.92 -24.30 -1.42
CA HIS A 216 5.27 -24.61 -0.14
C HIS A 216 3.76 -24.29 -0.12
N TRP A 217 3.26 -23.56 -1.13
CA TRP A 217 1.85 -23.21 -1.30
C TRP A 217 1.16 -24.04 -2.39
N GLY A 218 1.83 -25.04 -2.97
CA GLY A 218 1.30 -25.90 -4.01
C GLY A 218 1.11 -25.14 -5.34
N HIS A 219 0.00 -25.41 -6.05
CA HIS A 219 -0.30 -24.81 -7.36
C HIS A 219 -1.10 -23.50 -7.27
N LEU A 220 -0.97 -22.79 -6.16
CA LEU A 220 -1.67 -21.52 -5.95
C LEU A 220 -1.07 -20.42 -6.83
N LYS A 221 -1.94 -19.57 -7.39
CA LYS A 221 -1.54 -18.30 -8.02
C LYS A 221 -1.73 -17.16 -7.01
N ALA A 222 -0.80 -16.24 -6.97
CA ALA A 222 -0.89 -15.07 -6.11
C ALA A 222 -0.94 -13.78 -6.94
N GLY A 223 -1.86 -12.90 -6.60
CA GLY A 223 -1.87 -11.53 -7.09
C GLY A 223 -0.78 -10.69 -6.42
N VAL A 224 -0.48 -9.53 -7.00
CA VAL A 224 0.63 -8.66 -6.54
C VAL A 224 0.31 -7.84 -5.29
N GLY A 225 -0.92 -7.90 -4.77
CA GLY A 225 -1.38 -7.02 -3.69
C GLY A 225 -1.70 -5.61 -4.20
N LEU A 226 -2.68 -4.96 -3.60
CA LEU A 226 -3.12 -3.62 -3.98
C LEU A 226 -3.38 -2.75 -2.74
N HIS A 227 -3.27 -1.45 -2.91
CA HIS A 227 -3.74 -0.47 -1.93
C HIS A 227 -5.27 -0.55 -1.80
N ASP A 228 -5.78 -0.57 -0.57
CA ASP A 228 -7.20 -0.82 -0.25
C ASP A 228 -8.17 0.15 -0.94
N SER A 229 -7.97 1.45 -0.78
CA SER A 229 -8.84 2.46 -1.39
C SER A 229 -8.80 2.42 -2.93
N SER A 230 -7.64 2.08 -3.52
CA SER A 230 -7.51 1.91 -4.97
C SER A 230 -8.14 0.60 -5.46
N SER A 231 -8.16 -0.45 -4.64
CA SER A 231 -8.82 -1.71 -4.98
C SER A 231 -10.34 -1.62 -4.83
N ALA A 232 -10.82 -0.88 -3.83
CA ALA A 232 -12.25 -0.69 -3.57
C ALA A 232 -13.02 -0.11 -4.75
N ILE A 233 -12.39 0.68 -5.62
CA ILE A 233 -13.06 1.28 -6.79
C ILE A 233 -13.19 0.31 -7.98
N ILE A 234 -12.45 -0.81 -8.00
CA ILE A 234 -12.39 -1.73 -9.14
C ILE A 234 -13.77 -2.31 -9.52
N PRO A 235 -14.59 -2.81 -8.59
CA PRO A 235 -15.91 -3.35 -8.90
C PRO A 235 -16.82 -2.31 -9.56
N TYR A 236 -16.77 -1.07 -9.07
CA TYR A 236 -17.60 0.01 -9.58
C TYR A 236 -17.16 0.44 -10.98
N LEU A 237 -15.86 0.53 -11.25
CA LEU A 237 -15.32 0.79 -12.59
C LEU A 237 -15.70 -0.30 -13.61
N SER A 238 -15.99 -1.51 -13.15
CA SER A 238 -16.38 -2.63 -13.99
C SER A 238 -17.89 -2.73 -14.19
N SER A 239 -18.69 -2.26 -13.23
CA SER A 239 -20.15 -2.44 -13.21
C SER A 239 -20.94 -1.23 -13.68
N PHE A 240 -20.44 -0.02 -13.45
CA PHE A 240 -21.14 1.20 -13.84
C PHE A 240 -20.68 1.70 -15.21
N ARG A 241 -21.65 2.12 -16.04
CA ARG A 241 -21.39 2.74 -17.36
C ARG A 241 -21.30 4.26 -17.28
N ASP A 242 -22.09 4.86 -16.39
CA ASP A 242 -22.13 6.30 -16.17
C ASP A 242 -21.04 6.74 -15.19
N PRO A 243 -20.54 7.97 -15.31
CA PRO A 243 -19.63 8.55 -14.32
C PRO A 243 -20.24 8.54 -12.92
N PHE A 244 -19.41 8.25 -11.92
CA PHE A 244 -19.79 8.22 -10.52
C PHE A 244 -18.70 8.82 -9.62
N VAL A 245 -19.05 9.14 -8.41
CA VAL A 245 -18.14 9.39 -7.29
C VAL A 245 -18.39 8.30 -6.25
N LEU A 246 -17.34 7.59 -5.89
CA LEU A 246 -17.41 6.62 -4.81
C LEU A 246 -17.09 7.31 -3.48
N ILE A 247 -17.98 7.18 -2.51
CA ILE A 247 -17.75 7.65 -1.14
C ILE A 247 -17.55 6.43 -0.25
N SER A 248 -16.36 6.31 0.32
CA SER A 248 -16.03 5.30 1.33
C SER A 248 -16.11 5.95 2.70
N THR A 249 -16.95 5.39 3.55
CA THR A 249 -17.17 5.89 4.93
C THR A 249 -16.61 4.89 5.94
N GLY A 250 -16.03 5.39 6.99
CA GLY A 250 -15.44 4.60 8.07
C GLY A 250 -14.75 5.52 9.06
N THR A 251 -13.70 5.08 9.72
CA THR A 251 -12.84 5.92 10.57
C THR A 251 -12.31 7.14 9.82
N TRP A 252 -12.02 6.96 8.55
CA TRP A 252 -11.71 8.01 7.58
C TRP A 252 -12.77 7.96 6.49
N SER A 253 -13.28 9.12 6.13
CA SER A 253 -14.18 9.26 4.98
C SER A 253 -13.40 9.82 3.80
N ILE A 254 -13.50 9.15 2.64
CA ILE A 254 -12.82 9.56 1.41
C ILE A 254 -13.79 9.48 0.23
N SER A 255 -13.78 10.51 -0.61
CA SER A 255 -14.44 10.49 -1.91
C SER A 255 -13.42 10.18 -3.00
N LEU A 256 -13.79 9.38 -3.99
CA LEU A 256 -12.95 8.99 -5.12
C LEU A 256 -13.68 9.32 -6.43
N ASN A 257 -13.05 10.16 -7.26
CA ASN A 257 -13.55 10.53 -8.59
C ASN A 257 -12.58 10.02 -9.68
N PRO A 258 -12.85 8.87 -10.31
CA PRO A 258 -11.98 8.29 -11.33
C PRO A 258 -12.14 8.93 -12.71
N PHE A 259 -13.05 9.88 -12.88
CA PHE A 259 -13.35 10.54 -14.16
C PHE A 259 -12.74 11.94 -14.28
N ASN A 260 -12.08 12.43 -13.22
CA ASN A 260 -11.35 13.68 -13.25
C ASN A 260 -9.84 13.40 -13.21
N SER A 261 -9.20 13.52 -14.38
CA SER A 261 -7.76 13.31 -14.55
C SER A 261 -6.97 14.64 -14.63
N ALA A 262 -7.62 15.79 -14.41
CA ALA A 262 -6.91 17.06 -14.38
C ALA A 262 -5.90 17.10 -13.23
N PRO A 263 -4.71 17.70 -13.39
CA PRO A 263 -3.76 17.89 -12.30
C PRO A 263 -4.41 18.57 -11.10
N LEU A 264 -3.94 18.27 -9.90
CA LEU A 264 -4.39 18.96 -8.71
C LEU A 264 -3.89 20.40 -8.70
N THR A 265 -4.80 21.31 -8.38
CA THR A 265 -4.47 22.71 -8.15
C THR A 265 -3.98 22.92 -6.71
N SER A 266 -3.27 24.03 -6.47
CA SER A 266 -2.86 24.41 -5.11
C SER A 266 -4.08 24.58 -4.18
N TRP A 267 -5.20 25.08 -4.70
CA TRP A 267 -6.43 25.24 -3.94
C TRP A 267 -7.02 23.87 -3.51
N GLU A 268 -7.03 22.91 -4.42
CA GLU A 268 -7.50 21.54 -4.09
C GLU A 268 -6.62 20.89 -3.03
N LEU A 269 -5.28 21.03 -3.13
CA LEU A 269 -4.34 20.52 -2.12
C LEU A 269 -4.56 21.16 -0.74
N GLU A 270 -4.83 22.49 -0.69
CA GLU A 270 -5.18 23.19 0.55
C GLU A 270 -6.53 22.74 1.16
N LYS A 271 -7.36 22.03 0.39
CA LYS A 271 -8.64 21.44 0.80
C LYS A 271 -8.56 19.91 0.99
N ASP A 272 -7.36 19.42 1.31
CA ASP A 272 -7.12 17.98 1.53
C ASP A 272 -7.48 17.08 0.34
N CYS A 273 -7.50 17.63 -0.88
CA CYS A 273 -7.59 16.82 -2.07
C CYS A 273 -6.23 16.21 -2.40
N LEU A 274 -6.27 15.01 -2.94
CA LEU A 274 -5.10 14.25 -3.37
C LEU A 274 -5.45 13.43 -4.60
N SER A 275 -4.47 12.75 -5.18
CA SER A 275 -4.74 11.80 -6.25
C SER A 275 -4.16 10.43 -5.94
N PHE A 276 -4.88 9.39 -6.36
CA PHE A 276 -4.42 8.02 -6.40
C PHE A 276 -4.22 7.57 -7.85
N LEU A 277 -3.43 6.53 -8.05
CA LEU A 277 -3.41 5.80 -9.31
C LEU A 277 -4.27 4.54 -9.19
N SER A 278 -5.15 4.36 -10.16
CA SER A 278 -5.92 3.13 -10.31
C SER A 278 -5.02 1.99 -10.83
N TYR A 279 -5.52 0.76 -10.75
CA TYR A 279 -4.86 -0.43 -11.33
C TYR A 279 -4.57 -0.31 -12.84
N LYS A 280 -5.23 0.62 -13.55
CA LYS A 280 -4.98 0.98 -14.96
C LYS A 280 -4.02 2.15 -15.13
N LYS A 281 -3.30 2.56 -14.08
CA LYS A 281 -2.41 3.72 -14.05
C LYS A 281 -3.11 5.04 -14.38
N LYS A 282 -4.43 5.12 -14.23
CA LYS A 282 -5.18 6.36 -14.41
C LYS A 282 -5.31 7.08 -13.09
N GLN A 283 -5.18 8.41 -13.13
CA GLN A 283 -5.38 9.26 -11.97
C GLN A 283 -6.83 9.18 -11.48
N VAL A 284 -7.00 9.11 -10.19
CA VAL A 284 -8.27 9.16 -9.47
C VAL A 284 -8.15 10.28 -8.46
N LYS A 285 -8.89 11.37 -8.66
CA LYS A 285 -8.96 12.43 -7.65
C LYS A 285 -9.70 11.95 -6.42
N ALA A 286 -9.18 12.32 -5.27
CA ALA A 286 -9.75 11.98 -3.99
C ALA A 286 -9.82 13.21 -3.10
N SER A 287 -10.77 13.26 -2.18
CA SER A 287 -10.77 14.22 -1.07
C SER A 287 -11.08 13.50 0.23
N ARG A 288 -10.35 13.87 1.28
CA ARG A 288 -10.63 13.40 2.63
C ARG A 288 -11.62 14.36 3.28
N PHE A 289 -12.50 13.82 4.10
CA PHE A 289 -13.37 14.62 4.93
C PHE A 289 -13.65 13.86 6.23
N PHE A 290 -13.88 14.61 7.29
CA PHE A 290 -14.29 14.04 8.56
C PHE A 290 -15.81 13.93 8.55
N ALA A 291 -16.31 12.77 8.96
CA ALA A 291 -17.75 12.55 9.16
C ALA A 291 -18.16 13.02 10.55
#